data_5f53bddcd1edf79dbe52f4bcbd78281b
#
_entry.id   5f53bddcd1edf79dbe52f4bcbd78281b
#
_cell.length_a   1.000
_cell.length_b   1.000
_cell.length_c   1.000
_cell.angle_alpha   90.00
_cell.angle_beta   90.00
_cell.angle_gamma   90.00
#
_symmetry.space_group_name_H-M   'P 1'
#
loop_
_entity.id
_entity.type
_entity.pdbx_description
1 polymer ?
#
loop_
_entity_poly.entity_id
_entity_poly.type
_entity_poly.pdbx_seq_one_letter_code
_entity_poly.pdbx_strand_id
1 'polypeptide(L)'
;MVFMGSFIYVVECCDKTWYTGYTTDVVRRIKTHNAKKGAKYTRVRVPVELIYYEEFDTKSEATRAESSFKKLTRGKKEEYILLNLDTNKKQEIKDFNMKIKDK
;
A
#
# COMPACT_ATOMS: atom_id res chain seq x y z
N MET A 1 16.50 1.45 19.62
CA MET A 1 15.97 2.50 18.76
C MET A 1 15.06 1.90 17.70
N VAL A 2 13.85 2.41 17.60
CA VAL A 2 12.91 1.92 16.59
C VAL A 2 13.20 2.62 15.27
N PHE A 3 13.55 1.84 14.28
CA PHE A 3 13.77 2.37 12.93
C PHE A 3 12.43 2.40 12.20
N MET A 4 12.00 3.59 11.82
CA MET A 4 10.75 3.74 11.09
C MET A 4 11.05 4.14 9.65
N GLY A 5 10.64 3.28 8.72
CA GLY A 5 10.76 3.58 7.30
C GLY A 5 9.67 4.52 6.82
N SER A 6 9.79 4.93 5.58
CA SER A 6 8.77 5.70 4.88
C SER A 6 8.32 4.86 3.70
N PHE A 7 7.02 4.59 3.61
CA PHE A 7 6.47 3.66 2.62
C PHE A 7 5.39 4.30 1.79
N ILE A 8 5.34 3.92 0.52
CA ILE A 8 4.09 4.03 -0.23
C ILE A 8 3.50 2.62 -0.29
N TYR A 9 2.18 2.55 -0.31
CA TYR A 9 1.47 1.28 -0.40
C TYR A 9 0.33 1.40 -1.39
N VAL A 10 0.00 0.30 -2.04
CA VAL A 10 -1.15 0.21 -2.94
C VAL A 10 -2.04 -0.91 -2.43
N VAL A 11 -3.30 -0.60 -2.25
CA VAL A 11 -4.31 -1.60 -1.85
C VAL A 11 -5.34 -1.75 -2.95
N GLU A 12 -5.85 -2.98 -3.09
CA GLU A 12 -7.02 -3.24 -3.93
C GLU A 12 -8.24 -3.27 -3.02
N CYS A 13 -9.23 -2.48 -3.37
CA CYS A 13 -10.48 -2.40 -2.64
C CYS A 13 -11.41 -3.55 -3.05
N CYS A 14 -12.50 -3.75 -2.29
CA CYS A 14 -13.45 -4.82 -2.59
C CYS A 14 -14.11 -4.67 -3.97
N ASP A 15 -14.18 -3.45 -4.48
CA ASP A 15 -14.73 -3.15 -5.81
C ASP A 15 -13.67 -3.19 -6.91
N LYS A 16 -12.47 -3.72 -6.61
CA LYS A 16 -11.34 -3.87 -7.55
C LYS A 16 -10.66 -2.56 -7.93
N THR A 17 -11.06 -1.43 -7.36
CA THR A 17 -10.34 -0.18 -7.54
C THR A 17 -9.10 -0.17 -6.64
N TRP A 18 -8.12 0.67 -6.97
CA TRP A 18 -6.87 0.77 -6.21
C TRP A 18 -6.78 2.10 -5.49
N TYR A 19 -6.20 2.06 -4.29
CA TYR A 19 -5.88 3.25 -3.53
C TYR A 19 -4.40 3.24 -3.18
N THR A 20 -3.74 4.38 -3.35
CA THR A 20 -2.31 4.55 -3.04
C THR A 20 -2.16 5.58 -1.94
N GLY A 21 -1.32 5.27 -0.95
CA GLY A 21 -1.08 6.17 0.16
C GLY A 21 0.34 6.09 0.68
N TYR A 22 0.63 6.92 1.66
CA TYR A 22 1.89 6.98 2.38
C TYR A 22 1.69 6.55 3.82
N THR A 23 2.66 5.84 4.39
CA THR A 23 2.63 5.49 5.80
C THR A 23 4.04 5.19 6.33
N THR A 24 4.17 5.20 7.64
CA THR A 24 5.38 4.70 8.30
C THR A 24 5.19 3.27 8.82
N ASP A 25 3.97 2.72 8.73
CA ASP A 25 3.65 1.37 9.20
C ASP A 25 2.56 0.78 8.32
N VAL A 26 2.95 -0.07 7.37
CA VAL A 26 2.04 -0.60 6.35
C VAL A 26 0.92 -1.42 6.98
N VAL A 27 1.25 -2.36 7.85
CA VAL A 27 0.24 -3.25 8.46
C VAL A 27 -0.79 -2.45 9.24
N ARG A 28 -0.31 -1.55 10.09
CA ARG A 28 -1.18 -0.71 10.93
C ARG A 28 -2.09 0.16 10.08
N ARG A 29 -1.54 0.76 9.02
CA ARG A 29 -2.30 1.67 8.14
C ARG A 29 -3.44 0.93 7.44
N ILE A 30 -3.16 -0.29 6.96
CA ILE A 30 -4.20 -1.05 6.26
C ILE A 30 -5.24 -1.58 7.23
N LYS A 31 -4.85 -1.96 8.44
CA LYS A 31 -5.82 -2.28 9.50
C LYS A 31 -6.74 -1.09 9.77
N THR A 32 -6.18 0.12 9.78
CA THR A 32 -6.96 1.36 9.95
C THR A 32 -7.95 1.55 8.82
N HIS A 33 -7.54 1.29 7.57
CA HIS A 33 -8.46 1.33 6.43
C HIS A 33 -9.61 0.34 6.61
N ASN A 34 -9.30 -0.90 6.98
CA ASN A 34 -10.31 -1.95 7.14
C ASN A 34 -11.22 -1.70 8.35
N ALA A 35 -10.79 -0.90 9.30
CA ALA A 35 -11.62 -0.45 10.41
C ALA A 35 -12.51 0.74 10.04
N LYS A 36 -12.50 1.16 8.76
CA LYS A 36 -13.25 2.31 8.24
C LYS A 36 -12.83 3.64 8.86
N LYS A 37 -11.59 3.72 9.30
CA LYS A 37 -11.01 4.93 9.92
C LYS A 37 -9.88 5.52 9.09
N GLY A 38 -9.65 4.98 7.89
CA GLY A 38 -8.61 5.46 6.99
C GLY A 38 -9.12 6.56 6.08
N ALA A 39 -8.67 6.54 4.82
CA ALA A 39 -9.05 7.54 3.86
C ALA A 39 -10.54 7.46 3.51
N LYS A 40 -11.11 8.61 3.18
CA LYS A 40 -12.52 8.70 2.79
C LYS A 40 -12.85 7.73 1.64
N TYR A 41 -11.94 7.63 0.67
CA TYR A 41 -12.13 6.74 -0.49
C TYR A 41 -12.32 5.28 -0.09
N THR A 42 -11.54 4.80 0.89
CA THR A 42 -11.54 3.40 1.27
C THR A 42 -12.67 3.01 2.22
N ARG A 43 -13.27 3.97 2.93
CA ARG A 43 -14.27 3.70 3.96
C ARG A 43 -15.45 2.86 3.47
N VAL A 44 -15.88 3.09 2.25
CA VAL A 44 -17.04 2.39 1.64
C VAL A 44 -16.59 1.27 0.70
N ARG A 45 -15.29 0.96 0.68
CA ARG A 45 -14.70 -0.01 -0.25
C ARG A 45 -13.90 -1.10 0.46
N VAL A 46 -14.19 -1.31 1.76
CA VAL A 46 -13.52 -2.36 2.54
C VAL A 46 -14.20 -3.70 2.32
N PRO A 47 -13.48 -4.82 2.47
CA PRO A 47 -12.09 -4.89 2.88
C PRO A 47 -11.13 -4.51 1.74
N VAL A 48 -9.98 -3.93 2.12
CA VAL A 48 -8.90 -3.67 1.18
C VAL A 48 -7.76 -4.64 1.45
N GLU A 49 -7.00 -4.94 0.41
CA GLU A 49 -5.89 -5.89 0.49
C GLU A 49 -4.64 -5.25 -0.08
N LEU A 50 -3.50 -5.45 0.60
CA LEU A 50 -2.22 -4.94 0.12
C LEU A 50 -1.81 -5.70 -1.14
N ILE A 51 -1.49 -4.97 -2.21
CA ILE A 51 -0.98 -5.57 -3.44
C ILE A 51 0.44 -5.14 -3.77
N TYR A 52 0.92 -4.03 -3.18
CA TYR A 52 2.27 -3.54 -3.45
C TYR A 52 2.70 -2.53 -2.40
N TYR A 53 3.99 -2.43 -2.15
CA TYR A 53 4.58 -1.38 -1.33
C TYR A 53 6.02 -1.13 -1.74
N GLU A 54 6.52 0.06 -1.43
CA GLU A 54 7.94 0.42 -1.56
C GLU A 54 8.38 1.21 -0.34
N GLU A 55 9.60 0.92 0.09
CA GLU A 55 10.22 1.62 1.20
C GLU A 55 11.21 2.67 0.69
N PHE A 56 11.25 3.82 1.37
CA PHE A 56 12.15 4.93 1.04
C PHE A 56 12.87 5.39 2.31
N ASP A 57 14.03 6.01 2.14
CA ASP A 57 14.81 6.48 3.29
C ASP A 57 14.19 7.69 3.95
N THR A 58 13.48 8.52 3.19
CA THR A 58 12.88 9.75 3.72
C THR A 58 11.42 9.88 3.31
N LYS A 59 10.67 10.64 4.12
CA LYS A 59 9.29 10.98 3.81
C LYS A 59 9.19 11.74 2.49
N SER A 60 10.14 12.64 2.24
CA SER A 60 10.16 13.44 1.01
C SER A 60 10.22 12.55 -0.23
N GLU A 61 11.10 11.54 -0.20
CA GLU A 61 11.21 10.59 -1.31
C GLU A 61 9.92 9.79 -1.49
N ALA A 62 9.36 9.29 -0.38
CA ALA A 62 8.15 8.49 -0.41
C ALA A 62 6.96 9.28 -0.96
N THR A 63 6.76 10.51 -0.48
CA THR A 63 5.61 11.33 -0.92
C THR A 63 5.77 11.76 -2.38
N ARG A 64 7.00 11.95 -2.84
CA ARG A 64 7.27 12.24 -4.26
C ARG A 64 6.92 11.03 -5.13
N ALA A 65 7.33 9.84 -4.70
CA ALA A 65 6.99 8.60 -5.39
C ALA A 65 5.49 8.34 -5.40
N GLU A 66 4.81 8.62 -4.28
CA GLU A 66 3.35 8.51 -4.20
C GLU A 66 2.67 9.40 -5.24
N SER A 67 3.09 10.65 -5.30
CA SER A 67 2.54 11.61 -6.25
C SER A 67 2.74 11.15 -7.70
N SER A 68 3.94 10.69 -8.02
CA SER A 68 4.27 10.20 -9.37
C SER A 68 3.43 8.97 -9.73
N PHE A 69 3.31 8.03 -8.80
CA PHE A 69 2.53 6.81 -9.04
C PHE A 69 1.05 7.12 -9.26
N LYS A 70 0.49 8.03 -8.46
CA LYS A 70 -0.92 8.43 -8.57
C LYS A 70 -1.27 9.02 -9.94
N LYS A 71 -0.30 9.62 -10.62
CA LYS A 71 -0.51 10.22 -11.95
C LYS A 71 -0.58 9.20 -13.08
N LEU A 72 -0.15 7.96 -12.83
CA LEU A 72 -0.20 6.91 -13.84
C LEU A 72 -1.62 6.45 -14.10
N THR A 73 -1.89 6.02 -15.34
CA THR A 73 -3.14 5.33 -15.64
C THR A 73 -3.18 3.97 -14.93
N ARG A 74 -4.35 3.35 -14.82
CA ARG A 74 -4.46 2.02 -14.20
C ARG A 74 -3.55 1.01 -14.89
N GLY A 75 -3.51 0.98 -16.22
CA GLY A 75 -2.64 0.08 -16.96
C GLY A 75 -1.17 0.28 -16.67
N LYS A 76 -0.75 1.54 -16.57
CA LYS A 76 0.64 1.88 -16.23
C LYS A 76 0.98 1.50 -14.79
N LYS A 77 0.05 1.65 -13.86
CA LYS A 77 0.22 1.21 -12.47
C LYS A 77 0.42 -0.31 -12.41
N GLU A 78 -0.39 -1.06 -13.14
CA GLU A 78 -0.27 -2.52 -13.20
C GLU A 78 1.08 -2.94 -13.76
N GLU A 79 1.51 -2.29 -14.83
CA GLU A 79 2.80 -2.55 -15.45
C GLU A 79 3.96 -2.26 -14.49
N TYR A 80 3.90 -1.12 -13.81
CA TYR A 80 4.91 -0.73 -12.82
C TYR A 80 5.05 -1.78 -11.72
N ILE A 81 3.93 -2.22 -11.18
CA ILE A 81 3.92 -3.23 -10.11
C ILE A 81 4.51 -4.54 -10.61
N LEU A 82 4.12 -5.00 -11.80
CA LEU A 82 4.66 -6.23 -12.36
C LEU A 82 6.17 -6.18 -12.53
N LEU A 83 6.69 -5.06 -12.99
CA LEU A 83 8.13 -4.89 -13.22
C LEU A 83 8.94 -4.85 -11.93
N ASN A 84 8.32 -4.45 -10.82
CA ASN A 84 9.01 -4.28 -9.55
C ASN A 84 8.66 -5.36 -8.52
N LEU A 85 7.84 -6.32 -8.88
CA LEU A 85 7.37 -7.35 -7.97
C LEU A 85 8.20 -8.62 -8.15
N ASP A 86 9.19 -8.82 -7.31
CA ASP A 86 9.99 -10.05 -7.31
C ASP A 86 9.43 -11.07 -6.31
N THR A 87 10.04 -12.25 -6.28
CA THR A 87 9.59 -13.35 -5.41
C THR A 87 9.62 -12.97 -3.93
N ASN A 88 10.67 -12.27 -3.52
CA ASN A 88 10.81 -11.85 -2.11
C ASN A 88 9.70 -10.86 -1.74
N LYS A 89 9.45 -9.88 -2.59
CA LYS A 89 8.40 -8.89 -2.33
C LYS A 89 7.03 -9.53 -2.31
N LYS A 90 6.77 -10.48 -3.20
CA LYS A 90 5.50 -11.23 -3.21
C LYS A 90 5.28 -11.92 -1.87
N GLN A 91 6.31 -12.56 -1.33
CA GLN A 91 6.22 -13.25 -0.05
C GLN A 91 6.00 -12.25 1.09
N GLU A 92 6.70 -11.12 1.08
CA GLU A 92 6.52 -10.07 2.09
C GLU A 92 5.10 -9.53 2.08
N ILE A 93 4.53 -9.33 0.90
CA ILE A 93 3.14 -8.86 0.76
C ILE A 93 2.16 -9.88 1.34
N LYS A 94 2.38 -11.17 1.09
CA LYS A 94 1.58 -12.23 1.69
C LYS A 94 1.66 -12.19 3.21
N ASP A 95 2.86 -12.03 3.74
CA ASP A 95 3.08 -11.97 5.19
C ASP A 95 2.38 -10.76 5.80
N PHE A 96 2.46 -9.60 5.13
CA PHE A 96 1.75 -8.41 5.59
C PHE A 96 0.24 -8.63 5.60
N ASN A 97 -0.30 -9.23 4.54
CA ASN A 97 -1.74 -9.49 4.47
C ASN A 97 -2.20 -10.47 5.55
N MET A 98 -1.38 -11.45 5.91
CA MET A 98 -1.68 -12.34 7.03
C MET A 98 -1.75 -11.58 8.34
N LYS A 99 -0.80 -10.68 8.58
CA LYS A 99 -0.78 -9.83 9.78
C LYS A 99 -1.96 -8.85 9.80
N ILE A 100 -2.34 -8.34 8.65
CA ILE A 100 -3.49 -7.42 8.53
C ILE A 100 -4.78 -8.13 8.90
N LYS A 101 -4.93 -9.38 8.51
CA LYS A 101 -6.12 -10.19 8.82
C LYS A 101 -6.14 -10.70 10.25
N ASP A 102 -4.99 -10.67 10.90
CA ASP A 102 -4.86 -11.13 12.28
C ASP A 102 -5.48 -10.10 13.23
N LYS A 103 -6.21 -10.58 14.22
CA LYS A 103 -6.91 -9.70 15.18
C LYS A 103 -6.07 -9.40 16.39
#